data_6ece5a7c8f31404523def599b249a76c
#
_entry.id   6ece5a7c8f31404523def599b249a76c
#
_cell.length_a   1.000
_cell.length_b   1.000
_cell.length_c   1.000
_cell.angle_alpha   90.00
_cell.angle_beta   90.00
_cell.angle_gamma   90.00
#
_symmetry.space_group_name_H-M   'P 1'
#
loop_
_entity.id
_entity.type
_entity.pdbx_description
1 polymer ?
#
loop_
_entity_poly.entity_id
_entity_poly.type
_entity_poly.pdbx_seq_one_letter_code
_entity_poly.pdbx_strand_id
1 'polypeptide(L)' 'MSSKKLTPEEQATKLEALLSENRGQGQKALMGTLKQAQEIYGYLPLFVQRKVADALEVSVAEVYGVVSFYSFYFF' A
#
# COMPACT_ATOMS: atom_id res chain seq x y z
N MET A 1 -0.12 -7.55 -22.36
CA MET A 1 0.04 -7.87 -21.89
C MET A 1 0.53 -8.20 -21.11
N SER A 2 0.75 -8.08 -20.54
CA SER A 2 1.40 -8.45 -19.82
C SER A 2 0.90 -8.81 -18.69
N SER A 3 0.33 -9.62 -18.49
CA SER A 3 -0.12 -10.08 -17.31
C SER A 3 0.87 -10.81 -16.55
N LYS A 4 2.08 -10.56 -16.79
CA LYS A 4 3.12 -11.20 -16.06
C LYS A 4 3.09 -10.77 -14.62
N LYS A 5 3.05 -11.71 -13.70
CA LYS A 5 3.06 -11.39 -12.29
C LYS A 5 4.46 -11.00 -11.84
N LEU A 6 4.51 -10.06 -10.95
CA LEU A 6 5.77 -9.68 -10.34
C LEU A 6 6.24 -10.78 -9.39
N THR A 7 7.54 -10.99 -9.34
CA THR A 7 8.10 -11.88 -8.34
C THR A 7 8.02 -11.22 -6.97
N PRO A 8 8.13 -11.99 -5.89
CA PRO A 8 8.14 -11.36 -4.56
C PRO A 8 9.23 -10.33 -4.40
N GLU A 9 10.38 -10.53 -5.02
CA GLU A 9 11.46 -9.56 -4.93
C GLU A 9 11.11 -8.28 -5.66
N GLU A 10 10.49 -8.39 -6.83
CA GLU A 10 10.07 -7.22 -7.58
C GLU A 10 8.98 -6.47 -6.84
N GLN A 11 8.07 -7.20 -6.21
CA GLN A 11 7.04 -6.56 -5.43
C GLN A 11 7.62 -5.76 -4.27
N ALA A 12 8.58 -6.36 -3.58
CA ALA A 12 9.21 -5.68 -2.46
C ALA A 12 9.95 -4.43 -2.93
N THR A 13 10.65 -4.52 -4.05
CA THR A 13 11.37 -3.37 -4.57
C THR A 13 10.43 -2.24 -4.95
N LYS A 14 9.34 -2.57 -5.62
CA LYS A 14 8.36 -1.55 -6.00
C LYS A 14 7.70 -0.93 -4.78
N LEU A 15 7.40 -1.76 -3.78
CA LEU A 15 6.80 -1.24 -2.57
C LEU A 15 7.75 -0.29 -1.85
N GLU A 16 9.02 -0.66 -1.75
CA GLU A 16 9.98 0.21 -1.08
C GLU A 16 10.12 1.55 -1.79
N ALA A 17 10.13 1.53 -3.12
CA ALA A 17 10.20 2.78 -3.87
C ALA A 17 8.97 3.64 -3.61
N LEU A 18 7.80 3.02 -3.62
CA LEU A 18 6.55 3.72 -3.37
C LEU A 18 6.54 4.35 -1.98
N LEU A 19 6.95 3.59 -0.98
CA LEU A 19 6.96 4.08 0.39
C LEU A 19 7.98 5.19 0.57
N SER A 20 9.12 5.07 -0.08
CA SER A 20 10.16 6.08 0.00
C SER A 20 9.66 7.41 -0.56
N GLU A 21 8.92 7.37 -1.65
CA GLU A 21 8.38 8.58 -2.27
C GLU A 21 7.34 9.27 -1.41
N ASN A 22 6.67 8.50 -0.56
CA ASN A 22 5.58 9.04 0.24
C ASN A 22 5.91 9.13 1.72
N ARG A 23 7.16 8.91 2.09
CA ARG A 23 7.54 8.84 3.48
C ARG A 23 7.19 10.11 4.22
N GLY A 24 6.52 9.95 5.35
CA GLY A 24 6.19 11.07 6.23
C GLY A 24 5.09 11.97 5.74
N GLN A 25 4.42 11.62 4.65
CA GLN A 25 3.39 12.50 4.11
C GLN A 25 2.04 12.40 4.81
N GLY A 26 1.87 11.42 5.66
CA GLY A 26 0.70 11.35 6.50
C GLY A 26 -0.56 10.96 5.75
N GLN A 27 -1.68 11.36 6.33
CA GLN A 27 -2.99 10.92 5.87
C GLN A 27 -3.32 11.32 4.45
N LYS A 28 -2.81 12.45 4.00
CA LYS A 28 -3.17 12.92 2.67
C LYS A 28 -2.63 12.03 1.57
N ALA A 29 -1.58 11.27 1.84
CA ALA A 29 -1.03 10.35 0.85
C ALA A 29 -1.55 8.93 1.03
N LEU A 30 -2.38 8.68 2.04
CA LEU A 30 -2.74 7.33 2.41
C LEU A 30 -3.51 6.60 1.32
N MET A 31 -4.55 7.22 0.80
CA MET A 31 -5.40 6.55 -0.19
C MET A 31 -4.61 6.22 -1.46
N GLY A 32 -3.86 7.20 -1.96
CA GLY A 32 -3.08 6.99 -3.19
C GLY A 32 -2.02 5.92 -3.01
N THR A 33 -1.35 5.92 -1.86
CA THR A 33 -0.33 4.93 -1.57
C THR A 33 -0.94 3.53 -1.49
N LEU A 34 -2.08 3.41 -0.83
CA LEU A 34 -2.75 2.11 -0.71
C LEU A 34 -3.18 1.59 -2.07
N LYS A 35 -3.69 2.45 -2.93
CA LYS A 35 -4.10 2.03 -4.26
C LYS A 35 -2.92 1.51 -5.07
N GLN A 36 -1.80 2.20 -5.01
CA GLN A 36 -0.62 1.75 -5.73
C GLN A 36 -0.06 0.47 -5.15
N ALA A 37 -0.09 0.35 -3.82
CA ALA A 37 0.36 -0.89 -3.18
C ALA A 37 -0.52 -2.07 -3.59
N GLN A 38 -1.82 -1.83 -3.70
CA GLN A 38 -2.72 -2.87 -4.14
C GLN A 38 -2.38 -3.33 -5.57
N GLU A 39 -2.03 -2.38 -6.43
CA GLU A 39 -1.67 -2.74 -7.79
C GLU A 39 -0.43 -3.61 -7.84
N ILE A 40 0.49 -3.39 -6.92
CA ILE A 40 1.70 -4.20 -6.87
C ILE A 40 1.39 -5.64 -6.47
N TYR A 41 0.53 -5.81 -5.46
CA TYR A 41 0.29 -7.13 -4.88
C TYR A 41 -1.00 -7.78 -5.33
N GLY A 42 -1.90 -7.01 -5.94
CA GLY A 42 -3.22 -7.52 -6.32
C GLY A 42 -4.24 -7.44 -5.20
N TYR A 43 -3.79 -7.17 -3.99
CA TYR A 43 -4.65 -6.97 -2.83
C TYR A 43 -3.78 -6.31 -1.76
N LEU A 44 -4.34 -6.08 -0.57
CA LEU A 44 -3.60 -5.39 0.49
C LEU A 44 -3.37 -6.32 1.67
N PRO A 45 -2.30 -7.13 1.64
CA PRO A 45 -1.97 -7.98 2.79
C PRO A 45 -1.70 -7.13 4.02
N LEU A 46 -1.89 -7.73 5.19
CA LEU A 46 -1.69 -7.00 6.43
C LEU A 46 -0.29 -6.42 6.54
N PHE A 47 0.72 -7.18 6.10
CA PHE A 47 2.09 -6.67 6.23
C PHE A 47 2.31 -5.42 5.37
N VAL A 48 1.63 -5.35 4.22
CA VAL A 48 1.72 -4.16 3.37
C VAL A 48 1.04 -2.98 4.07
N GLN A 49 -0.11 -3.21 4.68
CA GLN A 49 -0.80 -2.15 5.39
C GLN A 49 0.06 -1.59 6.52
N ARG A 50 0.76 -2.46 7.23
CA ARG A 50 1.64 -2.02 8.30
C ARG A 50 2.83 -1.23 7.78
N LYS A 51 3.40 -1.64 6.66
CA LYS A 51 4.50 -0.90 6.07
C LYS A 51 4.06 0.47 5.59
N VAL A 52 2.87 0.57 5.02
CA VAL A 52 2.33 1.86 4.60
C VAL A 52 2.12 2.76 5.81
N ALA A 53 1.55 2.22 6.88
CA ALA A 53 1.33 3.00 8.09
C ALA A 53 2.64 3.56 8.63
N ASP A 54 3.65 2.71 8.68
CA ASP A 54 4.95 3.12 9.19
C ASP A 54 5.59 4.20 8.32
N ALA A 55 5.55 4.00 7.02
CA ALA A 55 6.19 4.95 6.10
C ALA A 55 5.50 6.31 6.13
N LEU A 56 4.18 6.32 6.19
CA LEU A 56 3.43 7.57 6.19
C LEU A 56 3.30 8.18 7.58
N GLU A 57 3.73 7.46 8.60
CA GLU A 57 3.66 7.90 9.99
C GLU A 57 2.21 8.10 10.44
N VAL A 58 1.36 7.17 10.06
CA VAL A 58 0.00 7.11 10.54
C VAL A 58 -0.19 5.80 11.29
N SER A 59 -1.26 5.70 12.05
CA SER A 59 -1.48 4.49 12.82
C SER A 59 -1.97 3.36 11.91
N VAL A 60 -1.69 2.13 12.33
CA VAL A 60 -2.20 0.97 11.62
C VAL A 60 -3.73 0.99 11.63
N ALA A 61 -4.32 1.46 12.72
CA ALA A 61 -5.77 1.55 12.83
C ALA A 61 -6.35 2.48 11.75
N GLU A 62 -5.66 3.59 11.46
CA GLU A 62 -6.10 4.48 10.41
C GLU A 62 -6.06 3.80 9.05
N VAL A 63 -4.98 3.07 8.78
CA VAL A 63 -4.87 2.35 7.51
C VAL A 63 -5.96 1.30 7.41
N TYR A 64 -6.14 0.54 8.48
CA TYR A 64 -7.15 -0.52 8.50
C TYR A 64 -8.55 0.06 8.29
N GLY A 65 -8.82 1.20 8.92
CA GLY A 65 -10.11 1.87 8.76
C GLY A 65 -10.37 2.27 7.32
N VAL A 66 -9.35 2.82 6.65
CA VAL A 66 -9.50 3.21 5.25
C VAL A 66 -9.72 1.99 4.38
N VAL A 67 -8.95 0.94 4.59
CA VAL A 67 -9.10 -0.28 3.79
C VAL A 67 -10.49 -0.88 3.96
N SER A 68 -10.98 -0.93 5.20
CA SER A 68 -12.31 -1.46 5.48
C SER A 68 -13.40 -0.60 4.84
N PHE A 69 -13.27 0.70 4.97
CA PHE A 69 -14.28 1.62 4.46
C PHE A 69 -14.36 1.57 2.94
N TYR A 70 -13.21 1.40 2.29
CA TYR A 70 -13.13 1.39 0.83
C TYR A 70 -12.93 -0.01 0.29
N SER A 71 -13.47 -1.01 0.96
CA SER A 71 -13.25 -2.39 0.55
C SER A 71 -13.73 -2.66 -0.87
N PHE A 72 -14.73 -1.93 -1.34
CA PHE A 72 -15.19 -2.06 -2.71
C PHE A 72 -14.11 -1.68 -3.72
N TYR A 73 -13.20 -0.83 -3.32
CA TYR A 73 -12.14 -0.37 -4.20
C TYR A 73 -10.89 -1.21 -4.09
N PHE A 74 -10.74 -1.95 -3.00
CA PHE A 74 -9.51 -2.67 -2.72
C PHE A 74 -9.66 -4.19 -2.80
N PHE A 75 -10.83 -4.66 -3.13
CA PHE A 75 -11.04 -6.10 -3.27
C PHE A 75 -11.85 -6.44 -4.53
#